data_fcf62df889930a3deafab858dedaf15f
#
_entry.id   fcf62df889930a3deafab858dedaf15f
#
_cell.length_a   1.000
_cell.length_b   1.000
_cell.length_c   1.000
_cell.angle_alpha   90.00
_cell.angle_beta   90.00
_cell.angle_gamma   90.00
#
_symmetry.space_group_name_H-M   'P 1'
#
loop_
_entity.id
_entity.type
_entity.pdbx_description
1 polymer ?
#
loop_
_entity_poly.entity_id
_entity_poly.type
_entity_poly.pdbx_seq_one_letter_code
_entity_poly.pdbx_strand_id
1 'polypeptide(L)'
;MKHLKQYIAAAAVAASTLMGVAQEANRSGYFLEGYNFRHNINPALAPERNYISFPALGNLGIGLNSNMGVSTFLYKLPGTDQLTTFMSPTVDANTFLGKLQNNNKIIADINLTLLSVGFRGAGGYNTIGISARTEAGVNVPKDLLRFMKLGQTGPETTYSFSDLRMKARAFGEIALGHQRQITKELSAGMKVKFLVGIANADATIRQMDVTLGNKVWNVKAQGEMNIAAGDGLRVPTNLESGKDLDKPEQYDQIDYDGIDYDHFGIGGYGLAFDLGATYDMSRFVDGLTLSAALTDLGFIPVSYTHLRAHETRHDL
;
A
#
# COMPACT_ATOMS: atom_id res chain seq x y z
N MET A 1 11.17 22.12 -36.03
CA MET A 1 10.42 20.87 -35.82
C MET A 1 11.27 19.71 -35.25
N LYS A 2 12.57 19.53 -35.61
CA LYS A 2 13.41 18.46 -35.06
C LYS A 2 13.61 18.58 -33.52
N HIS A 3 13.83 19.77 -33.03
CA HIS A 3 14.07 20.00 -31.59
C HIS A 3 12.80 19.81 -30.74
N LEU A 4 11.62 20.11 -31.26
CA LEU A 4 10.36 19.88 -30.53
C LEU A 4 10.12 18.39 -30.25
N LYS A 5 10.44 17.51 -31.22
CA LYS A 5 10.36 16.04 -31.02
C LYS A 5 11.33 15.53 -29.98
N GLN A 6 12.52 16.12 -29.89
CA GLN A 6 13.51 15.76 -28.86
C GLN A 6 13.08 16.22 -27.47
N TYR A 7 12.48 17.41 -27.32
CA TYR A 7 11.95 17.88 -26.05
C TYR A 7 10.72 17.07 -25.60
N ILE A 8 9.85 16.68 -26.53
CA ILE A 8 8.70 15.81 -26.22
C ILE A 8 9.19 14.41 -25.78
N ALA A 9 10.17 13.84 -26.47
CA ALA A 9 10.76 12.57 -26.09
C ALA A 9 11.47 12.65 -24.72
N ALA A 10 12.22 13.70 -24.45
CA ALA A 10 12.88 13.94 -23.17
C ALA A 10 11.86 14.17 -22.05
N ALA A 11 10.78 14.90 -22.28
CA ALA A 11 9.70 15.09 -21.33
C ALA A 11 8.95 13.78 -21.04
N ALA A 12 8.72 12.95 -22.07
CA ALA A 12 8.10 11.62 -21.89
C ALA A 12 9.00 10.66 -21.09
N VAL A 13 10.30 10.68 -21.32
CA VAL A 13 11.28 9.89 -20.53
C VAL A 13 11.38 10.43 -19.10
N ALA A 14 11.42 11.75 -18.89
CA ALA A 14 11.43 12.35 -17.56
C ALA A 14 10.12 12.07 -16.81
N ALA A 15 8.97 12.08 -17.46
CA ALA A 15 7.68 11.72 -16.87
C ALA A 15 7.62 10.22 -16.50
N SER A 16 8.27 9.34 -17.27
CA SER A 16 8.31 7.92 -16.95
C SER A 16 9.17 7.58 -15.71
N THR A 17 10.16 8.41 -15.38
CA THR A 17 10.99 8.25 -14.17
C THR A 17 10.31 8.78 -12.90
N LEU A 18 9.31 9.64 -13.04
CA LEU A 18 8.47 10.15 -11.95
C LEU A 18 7.31 9.20 -11.60
N MET A 19 7.13 8.09 -12.32
CA MET A 19 6.15 7.05 -12.00
C MET A 19 6.61 6.18 -10.82
N GLY A 20 6.98 6.83 -9.73
CA GLY A 20 7.16 6.19 -8.43
C GLY A 20 5.81 5.95 -7.78
N VAL A 21 5.41 4.70 -7.74
CA VAL A 21 4.45 4.14 -6.74
C VAL A 21 3.10 4.86 -6.64
N ALA A 22 2.49 5.22 -7.74
CA ALA A 22 1.08 5.62 -7.74
C ALA A 22 0.23 4.42 -8.13
N GLN A 23 -0.64 4.03 -7.22
CA GLN A 23 -1.79 3.15 -7.40
C GLN A 23 -1.75 2.19 -8.60
N GLU A 24 -1.58 0.90 -8.33
CA GLU A 24 -1.75 -0.14 -9.35
C GLU A 24 -3.23 -0.50 -9.62
N ALA A 25 -4.15 0.40 -9.30
CA ALA A 25 -5.55 0.21 -9.63
C ALA A 25 -5.72 0.05 -11.14
N ASN A 26 -5.86 -1.21 -11.56
CA ASN A 26 -6.33 -1.62 -12.88
C ASN A 26 -5.75 -0.83 -14.08
N ARG A 27 -4.43 -0.72 -14.19
CA ARG A 27 -3.77 -0.04 -15.33
C ARG A 27 -4.24 -0.57 -16.68
N SER A 28 -4.58 -1.85 -16.78
CA SER A 28 -5.21 -2.44 -17.97
C SER A 28 -6.55 -1.83 -18.30
N GLY A 29 -7.30 -1.33 -17.31
CA GLY A 29 -8.54 -0.60 -17.51
C GLY A 29 -8.39 0.72 -18.28
N TYR A 30 -7.18 1.29 -18.35
CA TYR A 30 -6.90 2.48 -19.15
C TYR A 30 -7.23 2.28 -20.63
N PHE A 31 -6.91 1.10 -21.17
CA PHE A 31 -7.09 0.75 -22.58
C PHE A 31 -8.41 0.05 -22.87
N LEU A 32 -9.22 -0.25 -21.86
CA LEU A 32 -10.51 -0.90 -22.06
C LEU A 32 -11.58 0.15 -22.43
N GLU A 33 -12.02 0.13 -23.69
CA GLU A 33 -13.17 0.90 -24.13
C GLU A 33 -14.42 0.44 -23.36
N GLY A 34 -15.27 1.39 -22.94
CA GLY A 34 -16.46 1.10 -22.16
C GLY A 34 -16.24 0.84 -20.67
N TYR A 35 -15.01 0.85 -20.16
CA TYR A 35 -14.74 0.73 -18.72
C TYR A 35 -15.09 2.04 -18.00
N ASN A 36 -16.15 2.00 -17.22
CA ASN A 36 -16.73 3.17 -16.56
C ASN A 36 -15.82 3.84 -15.53
N PHE A 37 -14.84 3.11 -14.99
CA PHE A 37 -13.96 3.60 -13.91
C PHE A 37 -12.61 4.14 -14.40
N ARG A 38 -12.43 4.37 -15.71
CA ARG A 38 -11.19 4.97 -16.27
C ARG A 38 -10.85 6.31 -15.62
N HIS A 39 -11.87 7.07 -15.21
CA HIS A 39 -11.71 8.33 -14.48
C HIS A 39 -11.02 8.18 -13.11
N ASN A 40 -10.88 6.96 -12.55
CA ASN A 40 -10.10 6.70 -11.34
C ASN A 40 -8.60 6.59 -11.65
N ILE A 41 -8.25 6.26 -12.90
CA ILE A 41 -6.86 6.20 -13.37
C ILE A 41 -6.40 7.58 -13.79
N ASN A 42 -7.24 8.29 -14.54
CA ASN A 42 -7.00 9.66 -14.98
C ASN A 42 -8.34 10.41 -15.03
N PRO A 43 -8.52 11.46 -14.24
CA PRO A 43 -9.77 12.26 -14.22
C PRO A 43 -10.18 12.84 -15.57
N ALA A 44 -9.24 12.98 -16.53
CA ALA A 44 -9.55 13.46 -17.88
C ALA A 44 -10.21 12.39 -18.77
N LEU A 45 -10.28 11.12 -18.33
CA LEU A 45 -10.88 10.02 -19.06
C LEU A 45 -12.36 9.86 -18.68
N ALA A 46 -13.24 10.62 -19.32
CA ALA A 46 -14.67 10.47 -19.12
C ALA A 46 -15.17 9.13 -19.68
N PRO A 47 -16.12 8.47 -18.99
CA PRO A 47 -16.90 7.39 -19.56
C PRO A 47 -17.72 7.86 -20.76
N GLU A 48 -18.00 6.96 -21.70
CA GLU A 48 -18.78 7.28 -22.90
C GLU A 48 -20.26 7.51 -22.60
N ARG A 49 -20.78 6.80 -21.60
CA ARG A 49 -22.20 6.79 -21.22
C ARG A 49 -22.40 7.18 -19.78
N ASN A 50 -23.60 7.66 -19.48
CA ASN A 50 -24.02 7.82 -18.10
C ASN A 50 -24.16 6.43 -17.47
N TYR A 51 -23.78 6.31 -16.19
CA TYR A 51 -23.84 5.04 -15.47
C TYR A 51 -24.17 5.24 -14.00
N ILE A 52 -24.73 4.19 -13.42
CA ILE A 52 -24.82 4.01 -11.97
C ILE A 52 -24.26 2.62 -11.68
N SER A 53 -23.41 2.52 -10.66
CA SER A 53 -22.81 1.27 -10.25
C SER A 53 -22.88 1.10 -8.74
N PHE A 54 -23.25 -0.11 -8.32
CA PHE A 54 -23.39 -0.55 -6.92
C PHE A 54 -22.39 -1.66 -6.61
N PRO A 55 -22.18 -2.04 -5.34
CA PRO A 55 -21.33 -3.16 -4.95
C PRO A 55 -21.71 -4.45 -5.70
N ALA A 56 -20.75 -5.32 -5.91
CA ALA A 56 -20.87 -6.57 -6.65
C ALA A 56 -21.00 -6.47 -8.19
N LEU A 57 -21.01 -5.26 -8.77
CA LEU A 57 -21.06 -5.06 -10.21
C LEU A 57 -19.70 -4.68 -10.81
N GLY A 58 -18.62 -5.35 -10.37
CA GLY A 58 -17.26 -5.11 -10.90
C GLY A 58 -16.50 -3.97 -10.22
N ASN A 59 -16.88 -3.58 -9.02
CA ASN A 59 -16.36 -2.43 -8.29
C ASN A 59 -15.36 -2.80 -7.20
N LEU A 60 -14.84 -4.03 -7.21
CA LEU A 60 -13.80 -4.50 -6.31
C LEU A 60 -12.46 -4.49 -7.05
N GLY A 61 -11.52 -3.70 -6.57
CA GLY A 61 -10.13 -3.74 -6.97
C GLY A 61 -9.28 -4.41 -5.89
N ILE A 62 -8.46 -5.37 -6.27
CA ILE A 62 -7.46 -5.99 -5.38
C ILE A 62 -6.12 -5.85 -6.09
N GLY A 63 -5.18 -5.17 -5.44
CA GLY A 63 -3.83 -4.98 -5.92
C GLY A 63 -2.82 -5.71 -5.04
N LEU A 64 -1.79 -6.26 -5.65
CA LEU A 64 -0.62 -6.79 -4.96
C LEU A 64 0.62 -6.35 -5.70
N ASN A 65 1.46 -5.57 -5.03
CA ASN A 65 2.72 -5.08 -5.54
C ASN A 65 3.87 -5.61 -4.69
N SER A 66 4.89 -6.14 -5.34
CA SER A 66 6.08 -6.63 -4.66
C SER A 66 7.30 -6.50 -5.57
N ASN A 67 8.45 -6.21 -4.98
CA ASN A 67 9.73 -6.32 -5.68
C ASN A 67 10.29 -7.76 -5.67
N MET A 68 9.53 -8.72 -5.11
CA MET A 68 9.81 -10.15 -5.14
C MET A 68 8.79 -10.86 -6.04
N GLY A 69 9.25 -11.57 -7.04
CA GLY A 69 8.38 -12.39 -7.90
C GLY A 69 7.92 -13.67 -7.19
N VAL A 70 6.80 -14.24 -7.64
CA VAL A 70 6.30 -15.55 -7.17
C VAL A 70 7.39 -16.64 -7.29
N SER A 71 8.21 -16.58 -8.33
CA SER A 71 9.35 -17.48 -8.55
C SER A 71 10.47 -17.36 -7.51
N THR A 72 10.41 -16.35 -6.63
CA THR A 72 11.30 -16.26 -5.47
C THR A 72 10.91 -17.26 -4.38
N PHE A 73 9.63 -17.54 -4.25
CA PHE A 73 9.09 -18.36 -3.15
C PHE A 73 8.70 -19.78 -3.58
N LEU A 74 8.35 -19.97 -4.86
CA LEU A 74 7.90 -21.25 -5.40
C LEU A 74 8.91 -21.80 -6.40
N TYR A 75 9.25 -23.08 -6.23
CA TYR A 75 10.22 -23.82 -7.04
C TYR A 75 9.62 -25.13 -7.49
N LYS A 76 10.03 -25.63 -8.67
CA LYS A 76 9.72 -26.99 -9.08
C LYS A 76 10.61 -27.98 -8.35
N LEU A 77 10.03 -29.07 -7.86
CA LEU A 77 10.81 -30.21 -7.37
C LEU A 77 11.52 -30.89 -8.53
N PRO A 78 12.82 -31.21 -8.39
CA PRO A 78 13.58 -31.89 -9.45
C PRO A 78 12.89 -33.17 -9.89
N GLY A 79 12.72 -33.36 -11.21
CA GLY A 79 12.13 -34.56 -11.80
C GLY A 79 10.63 -34.72 -11.69
N THR A 80 9.91 -33.68 -11.21
CA THR A 80 8.43 -33.68 -11.07
C THR A 80 7.83 -32.36 -11.51
N ASP A 81 6.49 -32.33 -11.70
CA ASP A 81 5.74 -31.10 -11.91
C ASP A 81 5.19 -30.50 -10.59
N GLN A 82 5.56 -31.07 -9.46
CA GLN A 82 5.16 -30.57 -8.16
C GLN A 82 5.93 -29.31 -7.79
N LEU A 83 5.23 -28.39 -7.09
CA LEU A 83 5.83 -27.18 -6.57
C LEU A 83 6.22 -27.36 -5.11
N THR A 84 7.31 -26.75 -4.73
CA THR A 84 7.75 -26.62 -3.34
C THR A 84 8.06 -25.17 -3.01
N THR A 85 8.18 -24.86 -1.72
CA THR A 85 8.52 -23.51 -1.26
C THR A 85 10.04 -23.34 -1.11
N PHE A 86 10.48 -22.07 -1.02
CA PHE A 86 11.88 -21.72 -0.74
C PHE A 86 12.43 -22.37 0.55
N MET A 87 11.56 -22.76 1.49
CA MET A 87 11.97 -23.40 2.76
C MET A 87 12.39 -24.86 2.57
N SER A 88 12.05 -25.48 1.45
CA SER A 88 12.45 -26.88 1.17
C SER A 88 13.98 -27.03 1.17
N PRO A 89 14.51 -28.11 1.76
CA PRO A 89 15.95 -28.42 1.69
C PRO A 89 16.46 -28.63 0.26
N THR A 90 15.58 -28.97 -0.69
CA THR A 90 15.94 -29.16 -2.10
C THR A 90 16.22 -27.85 -2.84
N VAL A 91 15.83 -26.72 -2.27
CA VAL A 91 16.08 -25.39 -2.84
C VAL A 91 17.39 -24.86 -2.25
N ASP A 92 18.37 -24.61 -3.13
CA ASP A 92 19.65 -24.04 -2.71
C ASP A 92 19.47 -22.65 -2.11
N ALA A 93 20.13 -22.41 -0.97
CA ALA A 93 20.01 -21.17 -0.22
C ALA A 93 20.55 -19.95 -1.00
N ASN A 94 21.67 -20.12 -1.71
CA ASN A 94 22.25 -19.02 -2.49
C ASN A 94 21.36 -18.64 -3.67
N THR A 95 20.73 -19.62 -4.30
CA THR A 95 19.74 -19.39 -5.37
C THR A 95 18.53 -18.60 -4.87
N PHE A 96 18.02 -18.92 -3.67
CA PHE A 96 16.93 -18.14 -3.07
C PHE A 96 17.39 -16.74 -2.67
N LEU A 97 18.46 -16.65 -1.89
CA LEU A 97 18.96 -15.37 -1.35
C LEU A 97 19.46 -14.42 -2.44
N GLY A 98 19.94 -14.97 -3.56
CA GLY A 98 20.35 -14.18 -4.73
C GLY A 98 19.20 -13.44 -5.44
N LYS A 99 17.96 -13.89 -5.26
CA LYS A 99 16.76 -13.23 -5.81
C LYS A 99 16.22 -12.10 -4.92
N LEU A 100 16.73 -11.97 -3.70
CA LEU A 100 16.27 -10.99 -2.73
C LEU A 100 17.09 -9.71 -2.79
N GLN A 101 16.41 -8.59 -2.61
CA GLN A 101 17.04 -7.29 -2.33
C GLN A 101 17.30 -7.13 -0.82
N ASN A 102 18.08 -6.13 -0.43
CA ASN A 102 18.29 -5.84 0.99
C ASN A 102 16.97 -5.51 1.70
N ASN A 103 16.09 -4.77 1.01
CA ASN A 103 14.74 -4.44 1.45
C ASN A 103 13.72 -5.00 0.46
N ASN A 104 12.90 -5.93 0.94
CA ASN A 104 11.89 -6.59 0.14
C ASN A 104 10.52 -6.04 0.53
N LYS A 105 9.76 -5.56 -0.45
CA LYS A 105 8.47 -4.90 -0.21
C LYS A 105 7.34 -5.76 -0.74
N ILE A 106 6.28 -5.83 0.06
CA ILE A 106 4.98 -6.36 -0.34
C ILE A 106 3.95 -5.30 0.04
N ILE A 107 3.14 -4.88 -0.91
CA ILE A 107 2.03 -3.94 -0.71
C ILE A 107 0.79 -4.59 -1.28
N ALA A 108 -0.24 -4.69 -0.45
CA ALA A 108 -1.57 -5.14 -0.85
C ALA A 108 -2.55 -3.98 -0.69
N ASP A 109 -3.40 -3.78 -1.67
CA ASP A 109 -4.48 -2.80 -1.63
C ASP A 109 -5.82 -3.43 -2.02
N ILE A 110 -6.87 -2.95 -1.36
CA ILE A 110 -8.25 -3.30 -1.65
C ILE A 110 -9.02 -2.00 -1.79
N ASN A 111 -9.71 -1.86 -2.90
CA ASN A 111 -10.60 -0.75 -3.18
C ASN A 111 -11.98 -1.28 -3.51
N LEU A 112 -12.96 -1.00 -2.66
CA LEU A 112 -14.35 -1.36 -2.85
C LEU A 112 -15.17 -0.10 -3.12
N THR A 113 -15.65 0.07 -4.34
CA THR A 113 -16.58 1.16 -4.66
C THR A 113 -18.00 0.74 -4.25
N LEU A 114 -18.56 1.44 -3.30
CA LEU A 114 -19.91 1.21 -2.77
C LEU A 114 -20.98 1.83 -3.66
N LEU A 115 -20.70 2.99 -4.23
CA LEU A 115 -21.56 3.70 -5.16
C LEU A 115 -20.71 4.47 -6.14
N SER A 116 -21.02 4.43 -7.41
CA SER A 116 -20.46 5.34 -8.40
C SER A 116 -21.51 5.75 -9.43
N VAL A 117 -21.59 7.05 -9.67
CA VAL A 117 -22.52 7.65 -10.64
C VAL A 117 -21.72 8.54 -11.57
N GLY A 118 -21.94 8.39 -12.85
CA GLY A 118 -21.37 9.24 -13.88
C GLY A 118 -22.43 9.79 -14.83
N PHE A 119 -22.38 11.09 -15.09
CA PHE A 119 -23.38 11.75 -15.95
C PHE A 119 -22.82 12.96 -16.68
N ARG A 120 -23.35 13.22 -17.85
CA ARG A 120 -23.05 14.45 -18.61
C ARG A 120 -23.82 15.64 -18.05
N GLY A 121 -23.15 16.75 -17.86
CA GLY A 121 -23.74 17.98 -17.36
C GLY A 121 -22.69 19.07 -17.14
N ALA A 122 -23.12 20.32 -16.96
CA ALA A 122 -22.25 21.47 -16.72
C ALA A 122 -21.14 21.66 -17.79
N GLY A 123 -21.42 21.29 -19.04
CA GLY A 123 -20.45 21.40 -20.14
C GLY A 123 -19.33 20.35 -20.12
N GLY A 124 -19.50 19.27 -19.35
CA GLY A 124 -18.53 18.21 -19.23
C GLY A 124 -19.16 16.90 -18.75
N TYR A 125 -18.33 16.06 -18.13
CA TYR A 125 -18.74 14.81 -17.50
C TYR A 125 -18.47 14.87 -16.00
N ASN A 126 -19.47 14.51 -15.21
CA ASN A 126 -19.41 14.57 -13.75
C ASN A 126 -19.42 13.16 -13.19
N THR A 127 -18.69 12.93 -12.12
CA THR A 127 -18.65 11.67 -11.37
C THR A 127 -18.84 11.90 -9.90
N ILE A 128 -19.61 11.03 -9.26
CA ILE A 128 -19.76 10.97 -7.81
C ILE A 128 -19.44 9.55 -7.41
N GLY A 129 -18.57 9.36 -6.43
CA GLY A 129 -18.17 8.04 -5.95
C GLY A 129 -18.13 7.97 -4.43
N ILE A 130 -18.50 6.83 -3.89
CA ILE A 130 -18.28 6.46 -2.48
C ILE A 130 -17.53 5.13 -2.48
N SER A 131 -16.40 5.08 -1.81
CA SER A 131 -15.57 3.87 -1.75
C SER A 131 -14.95 3.68 -0.38
N ALA A 132 -14.61 2.43 -0.07
CA ALA A 132 -13.78 2.03 1.06
C ALA A 132 -12.45 1.52 0.51
N ARG A 133 -11.36 1.98 1.11
CA ARG A 133 -10.01 1.64 0.68
C ARG A 133 -9.20 1.11 1.87
N THR A 134 -8.48 0.02 1.64
CA THR A 134 -7.53 -0.54 2.59
C THR A 134 -6.21 -0.77 1.87
N GLU A 135 -5.12 -0.37 2.50
CA GLU A 135 -3.78 -0.59 2.02
C GLU A 135 -2.94 -1.13 3.16
N ALA A 136 -2.21 -2.21 2.90
CA ALA A 136 -1.26 -2.78 3.84
C ALA A 136 0.08 -3.02 3.14
N GLY A 137 1.17 -2.65 3.79
CA GLY A 137 2.51 -2.81 3.26
C GLY A 137 3.47 -3.33 4.31
N VAL A 138 4.35 -4.21 3.90
CA VAL A 138 5.46 -4.68 4.73
C VAL A 138 6.77 -4.53 3.98
N ASN A 139 7.78 -4.01 4.69
CA ASN A 139 9.16 -4.03 4.23
C ASN A 139 9.91 -5.08 5.03
N VAL A 140 10.34 -6.14 4.34
CA VAL A 140 10.98 -7.31 4.94
C VAL A 140 12.48 -7.25 4.66
N PRO A 141 13.35 -7.11 5.67
CA PRO A 141 14.80 -7.17 5.50
C PRO A 141 15.22 -8.56 5.01
N LYS A 142 16.24 -8.59 4.15
CA LYS A 142 16.78 -9.84 3.58
C LYS A 142 17.20 -10.85 4.67
N ASP A 143 17.74 -10.38 5.78
CA ASP A 143 18.23 -11.24 6.86
C ASP A 143 17.09 -11.96 7.59
N LEU A 144 15.86 -11.43 7.62
CA LEU A 144 14.70 -12.18 8.11
C LEU A 144 14.40 -13.39 7.21
N LEU A 145 14.41 -13.20 5.89
CA LEU A 145 14.21 -14.31 4.93
C LEU A 145 15.38 -15.30 4.93
N ARG A 146 16.60 -14.81 5.18
CA ARG A 146 17.80 -15.63 5.38
C ARG A 146 17.67 -16.49 6.63
N PHE A 147 17.23 -15.92 7.74
CA PHE A 147 16.95 -16.65 8.97
C PHE A 147 15.91 -17.76 8.73
N MET A 148 14.79 -17.44 8.06
CA MET A 148 13.75 -18.43 7.74
C MET A 148 14.31 -19.59 6.88
N LYS A 149 15.25 -19.31 5.98
CA LYS A 149 15.84 -20.32 5.08
C LYS A 149 16.90 -21.17 5.76
N LEU A 150 17.78 -20.56 6.53
CA LEU A 150 18.99 -21.19 7.05
C LEU A 150 18.87 -21.64 8.52
N GLY A 151 18.05 -20.95 9.32
CA GLY A 151 17.98 -21.18 10.75
C GLY A 151 19.33 -21.01 11.43
N GLN A 152 19.61 -21.82 12.43
CA GLN A 152 20.90 -21.84 13.12
C GLN A 152 21.93 -22.59 12.27
N THR A 153 23.03 -21.93 11.92
CA THR A 153 24.08 -22.48 11.03
C THR A 153 25.37 -22.85 11.77
N GLY A 154 25.43 -22.63 13.07
CA GLY A 154 26.59 -22.91 13.91
C GLY A 154 26.21 -22.93 15.40
N PRO A 155 27.21 -23.10 16.30
CA PRO A 155 26.97 -23.07 17.75
C PRO A 155 26.30 -21.77 18.23
N GLU A 156 26.59 -20.68 17.54
CA GLU A 156 25.99 -19.36 17.71
C GLU A 156 25.84 -18.70 16.36
N THR A 157 24.66 -18.19 16.07
CA THR A 157 24.35 -17.51 14.80
C THR A 157 23.53 -16.27 15.08
N THR A 158 24.01 -15.10 14.66
CA THR A 158 23.29 -13.84 14.83
C THR A 158 22.71 -13.34 13.51
N TYR A 159 21.46 -12.93 13.55
CA TYR A 159 20.74 -12.26 12.46
C TYR A 159 20.32 -10.87 12.92
N SER A 160 20.49 -9.88 12.06
CA SER A 160 20.05 -8.50 12.30
C SER A 160 18.90 -8.13 11.38
N PHE A 161 17.74 -7.86 11.95
CA PHE A 161 16.53 -7.49 11.21
C PHE A 161 16.28 -5.99 11.33
N SER A 162 17.16 -5.19 10.74
CA SER A 162 16.99 -3.75 10.72
C SER A 162 15.96 -3.36 9.67
N ASP A 163 15.20 -2.28 9.95
CA ASP A 163 14.23 -1.70 9.02
C ASP A 163 13.03 -2.59 8.63
N LEU A 164 12.62 -3.50 9.51
CA LEU A 164 11.33 -4.16 9.35
C LEU A 164 10.22 -3.14 9.62
N ARG A 165 9.42 -2.84 8.59
CA ARG A 165 8.34 -1.84 8.67
C ARG A 165 7.05 -2.46 8.19
N MET A 166 5.99 -2.17 8.92
CA MET A 166 4.63 -2.55 8.57
C MET A 166 3.75 -1.30 8.61
N LYS A 167 2.94 -1.11 7.58
CA LYS A 167 1.95 -0.04 7.50
C LYS A 167 0.63 -0.63 7.08
N ALA A 168 -0.43 -0.20 7.73
CA ALA A 168 -1.78 -0.52 7.33
C ALA A 168 -2.66 0.71 7.49
N ARG A 169 -3.53 0.96 6.54
CA ARG A 169 -4.50 2.05 6.61
C ARG A 169 -5.82 1.63 5.98
N ALA A 170 -6.89 2.09 6.58
CA ALA A 170 -8.24 1.93 6.09
C ALA A 170 -8.98 3.26 6.17
N PHE A 171 -9.66 3.64 5.10
CA PHE A 171 -10.41 4.88 5.04
C PHE A 171 -11.56 4.80 4.05
N GLY A 172 -12.61 5.58 4.33
CA GLY A 172 -13.69 5.86 3.39
C GLY A 172 -13.34 7.06 2.51
N GLU A 173 -13.86 7.09 1.29
CA GLU A 173 -13.67 8.18 0.33
C GLU A 173 -15.00 8.56 -0.30
N ILE A 174 -15.30 9.87 -0.32
CA ILE A 174 -16.37 10.45 -1.13
C ILE A 174 -15.70 11.34 -2.17
N ALA A 175 -15.82 10.97 -3.44
CA ALA A 175 -15.14 11.64 -4.55
C ALA A 175 -16.15 12.37 -5.45
N LEU A 176 -15.85 13.62 -5.79
CA LEU A 176 -16.59 14.44 -6.75
C LEU A 176 -15.63 14.78 -7.88
N GLY A 177 -15.94 14.36 -9.10
CA GLY A 177 -15.09 14.58 -10.28
C GLY A 177 -15.81 15.37 -11.38
N HIS A 178 -15.04 16.16 -12.08
CA HIS A 178 -15.47 16.88 -13.29
C HIS A 178 -14.39 16.76 -14.35
N GLN A 179 -14.82 16.38 -15.55
CA GLN A 179 -13.98 16.33 -16.75
C GLN A 179 -14.58 17.23 -17.83
N ARG A 180 -13.73 17.96 -18.53
CA ARG A 180 -14.14 18.82 -19.64
C ARG A 180 -13.16 18.73 -20.80
N GLN A 181 -13.71 18.71 -22.01
CA GLN A 181 -12.93 18.94 -23.22
C GLN A 181 -12.67 20.43 -23.36
N ILE A 182 -11.40 20.85 -23.28
CA ILE A 182 -10.99 22.26 -23.32
C ILE A 182 -10.80 22.71 -24.76
N THR A 183 -10.15 21.88 -25.58
CA THR A 183 -10.03 22.05 -27.01
C THR A 183 -10.44 20.76 -27.73
N LYS A 184 -10.39 20.70 -29.04
CA LYS A 184 -10.67 19.45 -29.78
C LYS A 184 -9.68 18.35 -29.41
N GLU A 185 -8.45 18.73 -29.06
CA GLU A 185 -7.35 17.82 -28.77
C GLU A 185 -7.12 17.64 -27.28
N LEU A 186 -7.46 18.64 -26.43
CA LEU A 186 -7.14 18.64 -25.00
C LEU A 186 -8.39 18.38 -24.15
N SER A 187 -8.33 17.34 -23.35
CA SER A 187 -9.27 17.10 -22.24
C SER A 187 -8.55 17.24 -20.90
N ALA A 188 -9.20 17.86 -19.93
CA ALA A 188 -8.73 17.99 -18.57
C ALA A 188 -9.80 17.52 -17.58
N GLY A 189 -9.36 17.01 -16.43
CA GLY A 189 -10.25 16.57 -15.38
C GLY A 189 -9.65 16.78 -14.00
N MET A 190 -10.52 16.92 -13.02
CA MET A 190 -10.15 17.02 -11.62
C MET A 190 -11.14 16.24 -10.76
N LYS A 191 -10.67 15.79 -9.60
CA LYS A 191 -11.53 15.27 -8.52
C LYS A 191 -11.15 15.91 -7.21
N VAL A 192 -12.15 16.13 -6.39
CA VAL A 192 -12.00 16.47 -4.97
C VAL A 192 -12.51 15.27 -4.18
N LYS A 193 -11.73 14.83 -3.19
CA LYS A 193 -12.01 13.66 -2.38
C LYS A 193 -12.09 14.07 -0.91
N PHE A 194 -13.19 13.74 -0.26
CA PHE A 194 -13.34 13.81 1.19
C PHE A 194 -12.98 12.44 1.74
N LEU A 195 -12.04 12.41 2.67
CA LEU A 195 -11.52 11.20 3.25
C LEU A 195 -11.96 11.07 4.70
N VAL A 196 -12.37 9.87 5.09
CA VAL A 196 -12.76 9.51 6.44
C VAL A 196 -11.86 8.39 6.91
N GLY A 197 -10.89 8.71 7.76
CA GLY A 197 -9.95 7.74 8.31
C GLY A 197 -10.67 6.81 9.27
N ILE A 198 -10.51 5.50 9.08
CA ILE A 198 -11.08 4.45 9.91
C ILE A 198 -9.99 3.91 10.84
N ALA A 199 -8.87 3.46 10.25
CA ALA A 199 -7.74 2.95 10.99
C ALA A 199 -6.42 3.25 10.29
N ASN A 200 -5.38 3.48 11.07
CA ASN A 200 -4.01 3.56 10.60
C ASN A 200 -3.08 2.91 11.61
N ALA A 201 -2.19 2.05 11.15
CA ALA A 201 -1.14 1.45 11.95
C ALA A 201 0.19 1.59 11.22
N ASP A 202 1.21 2.03 11.92
CA ASP A 202 2.59 2.11 11.45
C ASP A 202 3.50 1.50 12.51
N ALA A 203 4.13 0.38 12.18
CA ALA A 203 5.07 -0.28 13.06
C ALA A 203 6.45 -0.30 12.40
N THR A 204 7.46 0.14 13.13
CA THR A 204 8.85 0.15 12.68
C THR A 204 9.71 -0.52 13.73
N ILE A 205 10.36 -1.62 13.37
CA ILE A 205 11.45 -2.21 14.14
C ILE A 205 12.74 -1.65 13.56
N ARG A 206 13.37 -0.73 14.29
CA ARG A 206 14.59 -0.04 13.83
C ARG A 206 15.79 -0.97 13.89
N GLN A 207 15.85 -1.80 14.93
CA GLN A 207 16.89 -2.79 15.13
C GLN A 207 16.28 -3.99 15.85
N MET A 208 16.59 -5.18 15.38
CA MET A 208 16.27 -6.43 16.05
C MET A 208 17.38 -7.42 15.76
N ASP A 209 18.17 -7.75 16.77
CA ASP A 209 19.24 -8.73 16.69
C ASP A 209 18.77 -10.00 17.38
N VAL A 210 18.78 -11.10 16.64
CA VAL A 210 18.41 -12.43 17.13
C VAL A 210 19.66 -13.30 17.08
N THR A 211 20.16 -13.67 18.25
CA THR A 211 21.30 -14.58 18.40
C THR A 211 20.79 -15.96 18.82
N LEU A 212 20.97 -16.91 17.94
CA LEU A 212 20.58 -18.30 18.13
C LEU A 212 21.76 -19.06 18.74
N GLY A 213 21.64 -19.48 20.00
CA GLY A 213 22.60 -20.35 20.67
C GLY A 213 22.02 -21.75 20.90
N ASN A 214 22.87 -22.71 21.19
CA ASN A 214 22.45 -24.11 21.40
C ASN A 214 21.55 -24.30 22.64
N LYS A 215 21.57 -23.38 23.60
CA LYS A 215 20.81 -23.47 24.83
C LYS A 215 19.86 -22.28 25.04
N VAL A 216 20.21 -21.12 24.53
CA VAL A 216 19.51 -19.87 24.78
C VAL A 216 19.47 -19.05 23.49
N TRP A 217 18.34 -18.44 23.22
CA TRP A 217 18.19 -17.43 22.19
C TRP A 217 18.19 -16.05 22.84
N ASN A 218 18.99 -15.14 22.31
CA ASN A 218 19.02 -13.76 22.74
C ASN A 218 18.34 -12.91 21.69
N VAL A 219 17.35 -12.12 22.09
CA VAL A 219 16.66 -11.17 21.21
C VAL A 219 16.78 -9.78 21.81
N LYS A 220 17.39 -8.88 21.04
CA LYS A 220 17.41 -7.45 21.34
C LYS A 220 16.60 -6.74 20.27
N ALA A 221 15.53 -6.07 20.65
CA ALA A 221 14.68 -5.36 19.72
C ALA A 221 14.44 -3.92 20.17
N GLN A 222 14.45 -2.99 19.23
CA GLN A 222 14.05 -1.61 19.41
C GLN A 222 13.08 -1.24 18.29
N GLY A 223 11.89 -0.83 18.67
CA GLY A 223 10.85 -0.49 17.71
C GLY A 223 9.85 0.51 18.26
N GLU A 224 8.99 0.95 17.39
CA GLU A 224 7.86 1.82 17.72
C GLU A 224 6.65 1.36 16.91
N MET A 225 5.48 1.51 17.49
CA MET A 225 4.21 1.28 16.83
C MET A 225 3.28 2.46 17.12
N ASN A 226 2.68 2.98 16.07
CA ASN A 226 1.72 4.06 16.13
C ASN A 226 0.41 3.54 15.57
N ILE A 227 -0.66 3.62 16.36
CA ILE A 227 -1.99 3.19 15.97
C ILE A 227 -2.95 4.37 16.11
N ALA A 228 -3.82 4.53 15.12
CA ALA A 228 -4.96 5.43 15.16
C ALA A 228 -6.16 4.70 14.56
N ALA A 229 -7.20 4.52 15.34
CA ALA A 229 -8.42 3.80 14.93
C ALA A 229 -9.70 4.46 15.46
N GLY A 230 -9.65 5.78 15.62
CA GLY A 230 -10.76 6.51 16.23
C GLY A 230 -10.97 6.10 17.70
N ASP A 231 -12.18 6.28 18.17
CA ASP A 231 -12.59 5.97 19.54
C ASP A 231 -13.01 4.51 19.76
N GLY A 232 -13.07 3.72 18.69
CA GLY A 232 -13.46 2.32 18.75
C GLY A 232 -12.33 1.35 19.15
N LEU A 233 -11.07 1.78 19.16
CA LEU A 233 -9.93 0.96 19.56
C LEU A 233 -9.38 1.46 20.90
N ARG A 234 -9.44 0.62 21.91
CA ARG A 234 -8.79 0.84 23.19
C ARG A 234 -7.51 0.02 23.29
N VAL A 235 -6.40 0.68 23.56
CA VAL A 235 -5.09 0.06 23.77
C VAL A 235 -4.57 0.54 25.14
N PRO A 236 -4.96 -0.12 26.24
CA PRO A 236 -4.59 0.32 27.58
C PRO A 236 -3.16 -0.06 27.92
N THR A 237 -2.57 0.71 28.82
CA THR A 237 -1.35 0.33 29.53
C THR A 237 -1.67 -0.60 30.70
N ASN A 238 -0.64 -1.27 31.26
CA ASN A 238 -0.81 -2.10 32.45
C ASN A 238 -1.39 -1.30 33.62
N LEU A 239 -0.99 -0.05 33.79
CA LEU A 239 -1.54 0.83 34.84
C LEU A 239 -3.04 1.10 34.62
N GLU A 240 -3.43 1.40 33.38
CA GLU A 240 -4.85 1.67 33.03
C GLU A 240 -5.75 0.46 33.17
N SER A 241 -5.20 -0.75 32.96
CA SER A 241 -5.91 -2.02 33.12
C SER A 241 -5.87 -2.56 34.58
N GLY A 242 -5.06 -1.94 35.43
CA GLY A 242 -4.84 -2.47 36.79
C GLY A 242 -4.00 -3.74 36.83
N LYS A 243 -3.20 -4.02 35.79
CA LYS A 243 -2.33 -5.18 35.65
C LYS A 243 -0.93 -4.87 36.18
N ASP A 244 -0.29 -5.86 36.78
CA ASP A 244 1.09 -5.75 37.31
C ASP A 244 1.33 -4.52 38.22
N LEU A 245 0.34 -4.17 39.08
CA LEU A 245 0.40 -3.00 39.95
C LEU A 245 1.53 -3.09 41.01
N ASP A 246 2.12 -4.25 41.19
CA ASP A 246 3.30 -4.51 42.00
C ASP A 246 4.64 -4.23 41.26
N LYS A 247 4.59 -3.90 39.95
CA LYS A 247 5.74 -3.69 39.12
C LYS A 247 5.72 -2.31 38.44
N PRO A 248 6.10 -1.24 39.17
CA PRO A 248 6.05 0.13 38.62
C PRO A 248 6.80 0.33 37.31
N GLU A 249 7.85 -0.44 37.06
CA GLU A 249 8.64 -0.39 35.82
C GLU A 249 7.88 -0.92 34.58
N GLN A 250 6.72 -1.55 34.80
CA GLN A 250 5.87 -2.10 33.73
C GLN A 250 4.57 -1.29 33.49
N TYR A 251 4.35 -0.22 34.27
CA TYR A 251 3.11 0.56 34.18
C TYR A 251 2.83 1.12 32.77
N ASP A 252 3.87 1.58 32.07
CA ASP A 252 3.77 2.14 30.74
C ASP A 252 3.77 1.09 29.62
N GLN A 253 3.86 -0.20 29.98
CA GLN A 253 3.78 -1.29 28.99
C GLN A 253 2.32 -1.51 28.59
N ILE A 254 2.14 -1.95 27.33
CA ILE A 254 0.83 -2.26 26.82
C ILE A 254 0.28 -3.52 27.47
N ASP A 255 -0.95 -3.42 27.96
CA ASP A 255 -1.73 -4.61 28.28
C ASP A 255 -2.35 -5.20 27.02
N TYR A 256 -1.69 -6.17 26.41
CA TYR A 256 -2.16 -6.83 25.19
C TYR A 256 -3.48 -7.57 25.37
N ASP A 257 -3.78 -8.04 26.58
CA ASP A 257 -5.03 -8.74 26.88
C ASP A 257 -6.19 -7.74 27.04
N GLY A 258 -5.87 -6.49 27.36
CA GLY A 258 -6.82 -5.38 27.53
C GLY A 258 -7.12 -4.64 26.24
N ILE A 259 -6.51 -5.02 25.11
CA ILE A 259 -6.83 -4.42 23.82
C ILE A 259 -8.26 -4.84 23.45
N ASP A 260 -9.11 -3.85 23.26
CA ASP A 260 -10.50 -4.05 22.89
C ASP A 260 -10.89 -3.20 21.69
N TYR A 261 -11.80 -3.74 20.87
CA TYR A 261 -12.31 -3.09 19.68
C TYR A 261 -13.82 -3.18 19.65
N ASP A 262 -14.47 -2.13 20.08
CA ASP A 262 -15.93 -2.11 20.25
C ASP A 262 -16.68 -1.78 18.94
N HIS A 263 -16.17 -0.82 18.16
CA HIS A 263 -16.84 -0.34 16.97
C HIS A 263 -15.89 0.37 16.01
N PHE A 264 -16.33 0.57 14.78
CA PHE A 264 -15.59 1.39 13.81
C PHE A 264 -15.67 2.87 14.17
N GLY A 265 -14.61 3.36 14.81
CA GLY A 265 -14.44 4.78 15.09
C GLY A 265 -13.95 5.56 13.87
N ILE A 266 -14.13 6.88 13.92
CA ILE A 266 -13.54 7.78 12.92
C ILE A 266 -12.24 8.33 13.47
N GLY A 267 -11.12 7.91 12.85
CA GLY A 267 -9.77 8.33 13.25
C GLY A 267 -9.35 9.72 12.72
N GLY A 268 -10.12 10.31 11.81
CA GLY A 268 -9.86 11.65 11.27
C GLY A 268 -10.56 11.91 9.95
N TYR A 269 -10.52 13.17 9.53
CA TYR A 269 -11.06 13.62 8.25
C TYR A 269 -9.95 14.22 7.41
N GLY A 270 -9.99 14.03 6.10
CA GLY A 270 -8.98 14.55 5.19
C GLY A 270 -9.54 14.98 3.86
N LEU A 271 -8.65 15.52 3.05
CA LEU A 271 -8.95 15.96 1.70
C LEU A 271 -7.85 15.43 0.76
N ALA A 272 -8.25 15.05 -0.44
CA ALA A 272 -7.33 14.75 -1.52
C ALA A 272 -7.84 15.30 -2.86
N PHE A 273 -6.95 15.43 -3.81
CA PHE A 273 -7.23 15.93 -5.14
C PHE A 273 -6.60 15.01 -6.18
N ASP A 274 -7.33 14.80 -7.27
CA ASP A 274 -6.78 14.20 -8.49
C ASP A 274 -6.84 15.23 -9.61
N LEU A 275 -5.80 15.26 -10.42
CA LEU A 275 -5.71 16.08 -11.62
C LEU A 275 -5.34 15.18 -12.80
N GLY A 276 -5.90 15.47 -13.97
CA GLY A 276 -5.61 14.70 -15.16
C GLY A 276 -5.73 15.51 -16.42
N ALA A 277 -4.97 15.11 -17.43
CA ALA A 277 -5.03 15.66 -18.76
C ALA A 277 -4.79 14.57 -19.80
N THR A 278 -5.44 14.69 -20.95
CA THR A 278 -5.17 13.91 -22.16
C THR A 278 -5.07 14.84 -23.35
N TYR A 279 -4.10 14.59 -24.22
CA TYR A 279 -3.89 15.38 -25.44
C TYR A 279 -3.80 14.44 -26.64
N ASP A 280 -4.73 14.62 -27.57
CA ASP A 280 -4.73 13.90 -28.83
C ASP A 280 -3.67 14.51 -29.80
N MET A 281 -2.66 13.70 -30.11
CA MET A 281 -1.59 14.06 -31.05
C MET A 281 -1.76 13.43 -32.45
N SER A 282 -2.94 12.92 -32.78
CA SER A 282 -3.22 12.27 -34.07
C SER A 282 -2.86 13.16 -35.26
N ARG A 283 -2.83 14.48 -35.07
CA ARG A 283 -2.34 15.43 -36.08
C ARG A 283 -0.86 15.22 -36.45
N PHE A 284 -0.06 14.67 -35.52
CA PHE A 284 1.39 14.47 -35.71
C PHE A 284 1.73 13.01 -35.98
N VAL A 285 1.05 12.11 -35.29
CA VAL A 285 1.21 10.65 -35.37
C VAL A 285 -0.17 10.04 -35.16
N ASP A 286 -0.66 9.34 -36.17
CA ASP A 286 -2.00 8.74 -36.15
C ASP A 286 -2.22 7.85 -34.93
N GLY A 287 -3.34 8.08 -34.25
CA GLY A 287 -3.72 7.35 -33.02
C GLY A 287 -2.89 7.66 -31.77
N LEU A 288 -1.94 8.60 -31.82
CA LEU A 288 -1.13 8.94 -30.64
C LEU A 288 -1.91 9.86 -29.68
N THR A 289 -2.09 9.41 -28.44
CA THR A 289 -2.61 10.22 -27.32
C THR A 289 -1.59 10.27 -26.21
N LEU A 290 -1.28 11.46 -25.72
CA LEU A 290 -0.51 11.66 -24.48
C LEU A 290 -1.47 11.80 -23.32
N SER A 291 -1.10 11.21 -22.17
CA SER A 291 -1.90 11.22 -20.97
C SER A 291 -1.02 11.44 -19.75
N ALA A 292 -1.48 12.31 -18.84
CA ALA A 292 -0.84 12.56 -17.57
C ALA A 292 -1.90 12.64 -16.48
N ALA A 293 -1.61 12.05 -15.32
CA ALA A 293 -2.45 12.15 -14.13
C ALA A 293 -1.62 12.24 -12.86
N LEU A 294 -2.12 13.01 -11.90
CA LEU A 294 -1.66 13.05 -10.52
C LEU A 294 -2.87 12.70 -9.67
N THR A 295 -2.81 11.59 -8.94
CA THR A 295 -3.91 11.06 -8.15
C THR A 295 -3.56 10.99 -6.69
N ASP A 296 -4.58 11.06 -5.82
CA ASP A 296 -4.46 10.92 -4.34
C ASP A 296 -3.49 11.91 -3.69
N LEU A 297 -3.40 13.14 -4.23
CA LEU A 297 -2.65 14.21 -3.59
C LEU A 297 -3.44 14.74 -2.39
N GLY A 298 -3.16 14.23 -1.20
CA GLY A 298 -3.92 14.60 -0.01
C GLY A 298 -3.37 14.01 1.27
N PHE A 299 -4.09 14.25 2.37
CA PHE A 299 -3.73 13.78 3.69
C PHE A 299 -4.95 13.60 4.58
N ILE A 300 -4.81 12.76 5.60
CA ILE A 300 -5.77 12.61 6.70
C ILE A 300 -4.99 12.88 7.99
N PRO A 301 -5.25 14.02 8.70
CA PRO A 301 -4.73 14.19 10.04
C PRO A 301 -5.32 13.12 10.95
N VAL A 302 -4.50 12.39 11.67
CA VAL A 302 -4.92 11.37 12.64
C VAL A 302 -4.26 11.62 13.98
N SER A 303 -4.99 11.40 15.07
CA SER A 303 -4.42 11.36 16.41
C SER A 303 -3.88 9.96 16.67
N TYR A 304 -2.62 9.85 17.03
CA TYR A 304 -1.97 8.57 17.30
C TYR A 304 -1.90 8.28 18.78
N THR A 305 -2.14 7.02 19.13
CA THR A 305 -1.64 6.44 20.38
C THR A 305 -0.23 5.92 20.12
N HIS A 306 0.77 6.52 20.78
CA HIS A 306 2.17 6.13 20.62
C HIS A 306 2.51 4.99 21.56
N LEU A 307 2.99 3.89 20.98
CA LEU A 307 3.45 2.73 21.71
C LEU A 307 4.95 2.56 21.45
N ARG A 308 5.75 2.64 22.50
CA ARG A 308 7.20 2.37 22.41
C ARG A 308 7.50 1.08 23.13
N ALA A 309 8.05 0.09 22.42
CA ALA A 309 8.60 -1.11 23.01
C ALA A 309 10.09 -0.88 23.29
N HIS A 310 10.49 -0.99 24.56
CA HIS A 310 11.87 -1.08 24.98
C HIS A 310 12.19 -2.52 25.36
N GLU A 311 13.34 -3.00 24.91
CA GLU A 311 14.02 -4.27 25.18
C GLU A 311 13.20 -5.35 25.92
N THR A 312 12.85 -6.40 25.21
CA THR A 312 12.37 -7.63 25.86
C THR A 312 13.50 -8.66 25.81
N ARG A 313 14.09 -8.96 26.95
CA ARG A 313 15.00 -10.08 27.12
C ARG A 313 14.14 -11.29 27.51
N HIS A 314 13.99 -12.25 26.63
CA HIS A 314 13.41 -13.54 26.95
C HIS A 314 14.55 -14.56 27.10
N ASP A 315 14.79 -14.95 28.33
CA ASP A 315 15.53 -16.18 28.67
C ASP A 315 14.50 -17.34 28.60
N LEU A 316 14.64 -18.21 27.60
CA LEU A 316 13.86 -19.45 27.48
C LEU A 316 14.56 -20.60 28.19
#